data_522bcd113587853483b8b0396758cd59
#
_entry.id   522bcd113587853483b8b0396758cd59
#
_cell.length_a   1.000
_cell.length_b   1.000
_cell.length_c   1.000
_cell.angle_alpha   90.00
_cell.angle_beta   90.00
_cell.angle_gamma   90.00
#
_symmetry.space_group_name_H-M   'P 1'
#
loop_
_entity.id
_entity.type
_entity.pdbx_description
1 polymer ?
#
loop_
_entity_poly.entity_id
_entity_poly.type
_entity_poly.pdbx_seq_one_letter_code
_entity_poly.pdbx_strand_id
1 'polypeptide(L)'
;ARYYRENIDYFYGGEGMYVLSIDEDVKSLGIPYNDKRLLDTAIRLLEKGKETEKANRILHRYTLCRFEAPQEWRTWYEKNKERLFFTESGGWLFMVNTREPDPANDYSARYAQPVQETSSRPAATDDRNPVQMVAGLEKAANGNREIVVRLKIHPGYHIYAYVAESDPFVTTQVEL
;
A
#
# COMPACT_ATOMS: atom_id res chain seq x y z
N ALA A 1 16.71 1.80 -12.69
CA ALA A 1 18.10 1.59 -12.22
C ALA A 1 18.63 2.75 -11.40
N ARG A 2 18.47 4.05 -11.86
CA ARG A 2 18.99 5.22 -11.16
C ARG A 2 18.36 5.42 -9.78
N TYR A 3 17.04 5.38 -9.68
CA TYR A 3 16.29 5.53 -8.44
C TYR A 3 16.76 4.59 -7.32
N TYR A 4 16.90 3.30 -7.62
CA TYR A 4 17.35 2.31 -6.65
C TYR A 4 18.79 2.55 -6.21
N ARG A 5 19.67 2.95 -7.12
CA ARG A 5 21.07 3.26 -6.80
C ARG A 5 21.16 4.46 -5.84
N GLU A 6 20.34 5.49 -6.05
CA GLU A 6 20.32 6.70 -5.23
C GLU A 6 19.65 6.49 -3.87
N ASN A 7 18.86 5.44 -3.71
CA ASN A 7 18.06 5.20 -2.50
C ASN A 7 18.30 3.84 -1.85
N ILE A 8 19.38 3.14 -2.21
CA ILE A 8 19.63 1.75 -1.76
C ILE A 8 19.66 1.63 -0.23
N ASP A 9 20.27 2.61 0.44
CA ASP A 9 20.44 2.61 1.89
C ASP A 9 19.12 2.70 2.67
N TYR A 10 18.04 3.11 2.00
CA TYR A 10 16.73 3.17 2.61
C TYR A 10 15.94 1.85 2.46
N PHE A 11 16.33 1.00 1.53
CA PHE A 11 15.64 -0.27 1.26
C PHE A 11 16.27 -1.48 1.95
N TYR A 12 17.53 -1.39 2.33
CA TYR A 12 18.30 -2.51 2.89
C TYR A 12 18.82 -2.14 4.29
N GLY A 13 17.94 -2.02 5.23
CA GLY A 13 18.30 -1.80 6.63
C GLY A 13 18.43 -3.11 7.39
N GLY A 14 19.62 -3.72 7.40
CA GLY A 14 20.10 -4.74 8.37
C GLY A 14 19.44 -6.13 8.32
N GLU A 15 20.29 -7.18 8.43
CA GLU A 15 19.94 -8.57 8.73
C GLU A 15 18.86 -9.26 7.86
N GLY A 16 18.91 -9.03 6.52
CA GLY A 16 18.13 -9.86 5.58
C GLY A 16 16.65 -9.54 5.46
N MET A 17 16.15 -8.53 6.13
CA MET A 17 14.78 -8.06 5.98
C MET A 17 14.73 -6.75 5.19
N TYR A 18 13.83 -6.70 4.21
CA TYR A 18 13.49 -5.46 3.49
C TYR A 18 12.69 -4.55 4.42
N VAL A 19 13.36 -3.66 5.11
CA VAL A 19 12.71 -2.65 5.96
C VAL A 19 12.88 -1.30 5.30
N LEU A 20 11.76 -0.62 4.99
CA LEU A 20 11.81 0.78 4.63
C LEU A 20 12.23 1.60 5.85
N SER A 21 13.42 2.16 5.83
CA SER A 21 13.82 3.17 6.78
C SER A 21 13.23 4.52 6.35
N ILE A 22 12.30 5.04 7.14
CA ILE A 22 11.79 6.40 6.92
C ILE A 22 12.89 7.38 7.31
N ASP A 23 13.30 8.21 6.36
CA ASP A 23 14.38 9.17 6.57
C ASP A 23 13.99 10.30 7.55
N GLU A 24 15.00 10.91 8.17
CA GLU A 24 14.80 11.96 9.17
C GLU A 24 14.19 13.23 8.56
N ASP A 25 14.40 13.48 7.26
CA ASP A 25 13.81 14.60 6.56
C ASP A 25 12.28 14.52 6.60
N VAL A 26 11.72 13.34 6.31
CA VAL A 26 10.27 13.09 6.36
C VAL A 26 9.75 13.11 7.79
N LYS A 27 10.43 12.45 8.71
CA LYS A 27 10.06 12.44 10.13
C LYS A 27 9.96 13.86 10.70
N SER A 28 10.89 14.73 10.32
CA SER A 28 10.92 16.12 10.79
C SER A 28 9.73 16.96 10.33
N LEU A 29 9.04 16.56 9.26
CA LEU A 29 7.84 17.24 8.77
C LEU A 29 6.55 16.76 9.47
N GLY A 30 6.59 15.62 10.18
CA GLY A 30 5.42 15.05 10.84
C GLY A 30 4.30 14.61 9.87
N ILE A 31 4.62 14.44 8.59
CA ILE A 31 3.69 13.99 7.56
C ILE A 31 4.02 12.54 7.21
N PRO A 32 3.04 11.63 7.15
CA PRO A 32 3.28 10.26 6.71
C PRO A 32 3.94 10.22 5.33
N TYR A 33 4.92 9.33 5.15
CA TYR A 33 5.70 9.21 3.91
C TYR A 33 4.85 8.86 2.68
N ASN A 34 3.70 8.24 2.88
CA ASN A 34 2.75 7.83 1.85
C ASN A 34 1.60 8.84 1.63
N ASP A 35 1.64 9.98 2.31
CA ASP A 35 0.65 11.05 2.14
C ASP A 35 1.15 12.05 1.09
N LYS A 36 0.37 12.28 0.04
CA LYS A 36 0.73 13.24 -1.03
C LYS A 36 0.96 14.68 -0.55
N ARG A 37 0.49 15.04 0.66
CA ARG A 37 0.81 16.32 1.30
C ARG A 37 2.31 16.47 1.58
N LEU A 38 3.06 15.37 1.66
CA LEU A 38 4.51 15.39 1.78
C LEU A 38 5.14 16.11 0.59
N LEU A 39 4.71 15.77 -0.64
CA LEU A 39 5.22 16.41 -1.85
C LEU A 39 4.86 17.89 -1.93
N ASP A 40 3.60 18.25 -1.61
CA ASP A 40 3.17 19.65 -1.58
C ASP A 40 3.98 20.47 -0.57
N THR A 41 4.23 19.92 0.61
CA THR A 41 5.02 20.58 1.64
C THR A 41 6.47 20.78 1.20
N ALA A 42 7.10 19.77 0.61
CA ALA A 42 8.45 19.89 0.09
C ALA A 42 8.54 20.95 -1.03
N ILE A 43 7.56 20.98 -1.94
CA ILE A 43 7.50 22.01 -3.00
C ILE A 43 7.37 23.40 -2.40
N ARG A 44 6.51 23.60 -1.40
CA ARG A 44 6.36 24.88 -0.70
C ARG A 44 7.64 25.33 -0.01
N LEU A 45 8.44 24.42 0.51
CA LEU A 45 9.74 24.73 1.08
C LEU A 45 10.71 25.25 0.01
N LEU A 46 10.74 24.63 -1.17
CA LEU A 46 11.52 25.11 -2.31
C LEU A 46 11.08 26.51 -2.77
N GLU A 47 9.77 26.73 -2.92
CA GLU A 47 9.21 28.02 -3.34
C GLU A 47 9.56 29.16 -2.38
N LYS A 48 9.65 28.85 -1.08
CA LYS A 48 10.02 29.82 -0.04
C LYS A 48 11.53 29.96 0.16
N GLY A 49 12.35 29.21 -0.57
CA GLY A 49 13.81 29.16 -0.36
C GLY A 49 14.21 28.63 1.02
N LYS A 50 13.34 27.85 1.69
CA LYS A 50 13.59 27.30 3.02
C LYS A 50 13.90 25.82 2.92
N GLU A 51 14.93 25.39 3.66
CA GLU A 51 15.34 23.98 3.73
C GLU A 51 15.40 23.28 2.35
N THR A 52 15.91 24.00 1.35
CA THR A 52 15.86 23.62 -0.06
C THR A 52 16.52 22.26 -0.32
N GLU A 53 17.64 21.97 0.35
CA GLU A 53 18.33 20.69 0.22
C GLU A 53 17.46 19.54 0.75
N LYS A 54 16.83 19.71 1.91
CA LYS A 54 15.90 18.73 2.48
C LYS A 54 14.72 18.50 1.54
N ALA A 55 14.11 19.57 1.06
CA ALA A 55 12.99 19.50 0.14
C ALA A 55 13.33 18.74 -1.15
N ASN A 56 14.51 19.01 -1.72
CA ASN A 56 15.01 18.30 -2.90
C ASN A 56 15.24 16.81 -2.61
N ARG A 57 15.86 16.46 -1.47
CA ARG A 57 16.03 15.05 -1.10
C ARG A 57 14.67 14.33 -1.00
N ILE A 58 13.68 14.93 -0.34
CA ILE A 58 12.32 14.35 -0.25
C ILE A 58 11.73 14.14 -1.65
N LEU A 59 11.71 15.15 -2.49
CA LEU A 59 11.14 15.08 -3.83
C LEU A 59 11.83 14.03 -4.70
N HIS A 60 13.15 13.96 -4.64
CA HIS A 60 13.94 12.98 -5.39
C HIS A 60 13.79 11.56 -4.84
N ARG A 61 13.56 11.41 -3.53
CA ARG A 61 13.33 10.11 -2.93
C ARG A 61 11.94 9.56 -3.22
N TYR A 62 10.93 10.41 -3.09
CA TYR A 62 9.54 9.98 -3.17
C TYR A 62 8.90 10.16 -4.55
N THR A 63 9.68 10.52 -5.58
CA THR A 63 9.23 10.57 -6.99
C THR A 63 10.32 10.09 -7.94
N LEU A 64 9.94 9.82 -9.20
CA LEU A 64 10.88 9.56 -10.29
C LEU A 64 11.27 10.86 -11.03
N CYS A 65 10.66 11.98 -10.67
CA CYS A 65 10.91 13.26 -11.32
C CYS A 65 12.24 13.87 -10.88
N ARG A 66 12.81 14.70 -11.75
CA ARG A 66 14.06 15.44 -11.52
C ARG A 66 13.91 16.81 -12.16
N PHE A 67 13.34 17.75 -11.41
CA PHE A 67 13.23 19.13 -11.82
C PHE A 67 14.23 19.98 -11.04
N GLU A 68 14.74 21.02 -11.64
CA GLU A 68 15.70 21.94 -11.01
C GLU A 68 14.99 23.14 -10.40
N ALA A 69 13.99 23.68 -11.10
CA ALA A 69 13.27 24.86 -10.64
C ALA A 69 12.04 24.50 -9.78
N PRO A 70 11.79 25.22 -8.67
CA PRO A 70 10.60 25.02 -7.84
C PRO A 70 9.29 25.12 -8.63
N GLN A 71 9.24 25.98 -9.63
CA GLN A 71 8.06 26.18 -10.47
C GLN A 71 7.73 24.95 -11.32
N GLU A 72 8.72 24.18 -11.76
CA GLU A 72 8.51 22.94 -12.51
C GLU A 72 7.89 21.88 -11.61
N TRP A 73 8.36 21.76 -10.36
CA TRP A 73 7.77 20.90 -9.35
C TRP A 73 6.32 21.26 -9.07
N ARG A 74 6.02 22.57 -8.91
CA ARG A 74 4.65 23.05 -8.69
C ARG A 74 3.75 22.71 -9.87
N THR A 75 4.18 23.01 -11.08
CA THR A 75 3.43 22.74 -12.32
C THR A 75 3.14 21.25 -12.46
N TRP A 76 4.15 20.40 -12.23
CA TRP A 76 4.00 18.96 -12.27
C TRP A 76 3.00 18.46 -11.21
N TYR A 77 3.12 18.95 -9.97
CA TYR A 77 2.23 18.54 -8.87
C TYR A 77 0.78 18.93 -9.14
N GLU A 78 0.53 20.19 -9.48
CA GLU A 78 -0.84 20.67 -9.77
C GLU A 78 -1.50 19.90 -10.92
N LYS A 79 -0.75 19.58 -11.96
CA LYS A 79 -1.23 18.77 -13.09
C LYS A 79 -1.60 17.35 -12.71
N ASN A 80 -0.92 16.79 -11.71
CA ASN A 80 -1.00 15.35 -11.46
C ASN A 80 -1.57 14.98 -10.08
N LYS A 81 -1.79 15.93 -9.16
CA LYS A 81 -2.14 15.66 -7.75
C LYS A 81 -3.37 14.74 -7.55
N GLU A 82 -4.35 14.81 -8.45
CA GLU A 82 -5.54 13.96 -8.39
C GLU A 82 -5.27 12.52 -8.88
N ARG A 83 -4.18 12.35 -9.64
CA ARG A 83 -3.77 11.08 -10.23
C ARG A 83 -2.56 10.47 -9.53
N LEU A 84 -2.04 11.13 -8.50
CA LEU A 84 -0.95 10.62 -7.68
C LEU A 84 -1.46 9.51 -6.76
N PHE A 85 -0.72 8.41 -6.73
CA PHE A 85 -0.88 7.33 -5.77
C PHE A 85 0.48 6.90 -5.26
N PHE A 86 0.52 6.43 -4.01
CA PHE A 86 1.71 5.85 -3.42
C PHE A 86 1.79 4.37 -3.75
N THR A 87 2.99 3.86 -4.05
CA THR A 87 3.21 2.44 -4.31
C THR A 87 4.44 1.92 -3.59
N GLU A 88 4.34 0.71 -3.09
CA GLU A 88 5.46 -0.06 -2.55
C GLU A 88 6.03 -1.04 -3.58
N SER A 89 5.25 -1.35 -4.62
CA SER A 89 5.58 -2.31 -5.69
C SER A 89 6.54 -1.76 -6.73
N GLY A 90 7.65 -1.33 -6.47
CA GLY A 90 8.60 -0.75 -7.44
C GLY A 90 9.43 0.36 -6.83
N GLY A 91 9.39 0.42 -5.51
CA GLY A 91 10.03 1.44 -4.71
C GLY A 91 8.95 2.18 -3.92
N TRP A 92 9.26 2.63 -2.72
CA TRP A 92 8.35 3.42 -1.89
C TRP A 92 8.29 4.85 -2.43
N LEU A 93 7.39 5.11 -3.39
CA LEU A 93 7.32 6.41 -4.06
C LEU A 93 5.93 6.72 -4.63
N PHE A 94 5.70 7.99 -4.94
CA PHE A 94 4.51 8.43 -5.63
C PHE A 94 4.67 8.28 -7.15
N MET A 95 3.65 7.70 -7.76
CA MET A 95 3.53 7.58 -9.20
C MET A 95 2.26 8.28 -9.68
N VAL A 96 2.27 8.68 -10.95
CA VAL A 96 1.09 9.24 -11.63
C VAL A 96 0.36 8.10 -12.33
N ASN A 97 -0.91 7.91 -12.03
CA ASN A 97 -1.75 7.03 -12.82
C ASN A 97 -1.94 7.64 -14.21
N THR A 98 -1.28 7.05 -15.21
CA THR A 98 -1.35 7.48 -16.61
C THR A 98 -2.45 6.80 -17.39
N ARG A 99 -3.12 5.81 -16.81
CA ARG A 99 -4.26 5.17 -17.46
C ARG A 99 -5.43 6.13 -17.44
N GLU A 100 -5.98 6.40 -18.60
CA GLU A 100 -7.30 7.02 -18.66
C GLU A 100 -8.31 6.05 -18.03
N PRO A 101 -9.31 6.55 -17.30
CA PRO A 101 -10.40 5.71 -16.83
C PRO A 101 -11.01 5.06 -18.07
N ASP A 102 -10.79 3.78 -18.24
CA ASP A 102 -11.47 2.99 -19.26
C ASP A 102 -12.86 2.66 -18.74
N PRO A 103 -13.94 3.23 -19.31
CA PRO A 103 -15.29 2.95 -18.86
C PRO A 103 -15.64 1.46 -18.95
N ALA A 104 -14.98 0.71 -19.84
CA ALA A 104 -15.14 -0.73 -19.97
C ALA A 104 -14.42 -1.50 -18.83
N ASN A 105 -13.44 -0.87 -18.18
CA ASN A 105 -12.72 -1.37 -17.03
C ASN A 105 -13.01 -0.54 -15.76
N ASP A 106 -14.14 0.12 -15.71
CA ASP A 106 -14.62 0.70 -14.48
C ASP A 106 -15.03 -0.41 -13.52
N TYR A 107 -14.03 -0.88 -12.80
CA TYR A 107 -14.24 -1.86 -11.74
C TYR A 107 -15.20 -1.32 -10.67
N SER A 108 -15.33 0.00 -10.49
CA SER A 108 -16.28 0.56 -9.55
C SER A 108 -17.74 0.27 -9.97
N ALA A 109 -18.04 0.27 -11.25
CA ALA A 109 -19.35 -0.14 -11.76
C ALA A 109 -19.60 -1.66 -11.58
N ARG A 110 -18.55 -2.49 -11.69
CA ARG A 110 -18.65 -3.93 -11.40
C ARG A 110 -18.83 -4.21 -9.90
N TYR A 111 -18.23 -3.38 -9.04
CA TYR A 111 -18.37 -3.47 -7.59
C TYR A 111 -19.57 -2.68 -7.05
N ALA A 112 -20.21 -1.82 -7.84
CA ALA A 112 -21.46 -1.14 -7.51
C ALA A 112 -22.69 -2.01 -7.71
N GLN A 113 -22.58 -3.17 -8.36
CA GLN A 113 -23.64 -4.16 -8.26
C GLN A 113 -23.80 -4.51 -6.78
N PRO A 114 -25.05 -4.52 -6.26
CA PRO A 114 -25.25 -5.00 -4.92
C PRO A 114 -24.63 -6.39 -4.90
N VAL A 115 -23.52 -6.50 -4.14
CA VAL A 115 -23.02 -7.82 -3.75
C VAL A 115 -24.26 -8.47 -3.15
N GLN A 116 -24.83 -9.42 -3.88
CA GLN A 116 -25.80 -10.29 -3.22
C GLN A 116 -25.02 -10.74 -1.99
N GLU A 117 -25.51 -10.32 -0.83
CA GLU A 117 -25.04 -10.85 0.43
C GLU A 117 -25.32 -12.35 0.36
N THR A 118 -24.46 -13.04 -0.36
CA THR A 118 -24.32 -14.44 -0.15
C THR A 118 -23.73 -14.52 1.24
N SER A 119 -24.62 -14.53 2.20
CA SER A 119 -24.36 -15.02 3.54
C SER A 119 -23.95 -16.47 3.40
N SER A 120 -22.82 -16.67 2.72
CA SER A 120 -22.26 -17.98 2.52
C SER A 120 -21.63 -18.38 3.84
N ARG A 121 -22.47 -19.06 4.61
CA ARG A 121 -22.03 -19.73 5.81
C ARG A 121 -21.13 -20.88 5.36
N PRO A 122 -19.94 -21.05 5.97
CA PRO A 122 -19.11 -22.20 5.68
C PRO A 122 -19.93 -23.50 5.78
N ALA A 123 -19.69 -24.41 4.86
CA ALA A 123 -20.35 -25.71 4.85
C ALA A 123 -20.11 -26.49 6.16
N ALA A 124 -20.82 -27.56 6.37
CA ALA A 124 -20.57 -28.44 7.51
C ALA A 124 -19.17 -29.04 7.40
N THR A 125 -18.44 -29.04 8.52
CA THR A 125 -17.11 -29.65 8.62
C THR A 125 -17.24 -31.08 9.16
N ASP A 126 -16.33 -31.95 8.73
CA ASP A 126 -16.18 -33.33 9.22
C ASP A 126 -14.68 -33.71 9.23
N ASP A 127 -14.37 -34.96 9.61
CA ASP A 127 -12.98 -35.45 9.67
C ASP A 127 -12.29 -35.51 8.31
N ARG A 128 -13.01 -35.50 7.20
CA ARG A 128 -12.46 -35.51 5.83
C ARG A 128 -12.24 -34.07 5.32
N ASN A 129 -13.07 -33.15 5.80
CA ASN A 129 -13.01 -31.73 5.47
C ASN A 129 -13.03 -30.90 6.75
N PRO A 130 -11.97 -30.94 7.54
CA PRO A 130 -11.96 -30.38 8.89
C PRO A 130 -11.96 -28.83 8.90
N VAL A 131 -11.62 -28.19 7.78
CA VAL A 131 -11.65 -26.74 7.66
C VAL A 131 -12.44 -26.35 6.42
N GLN A 132 -13.46 -25.53 6.62
CA GLN A 132 -14.23 -24.91 5.54
C GLN A 132 -14.02 -23.40 5.57
N MET A 133 -13.76 -22.82 4.42
CA MET A 133 -13.48 -21.39 4.27
C MET A 133 -14.47 -20.77 3.28
N VAL A 134 -14.92 -19.58 3.62
CA VAL A 134 -15.70 -18.73 2.73
C VAL A 134 -15.14 -17.34 2.82
N ALA A 135 -14.85 -16.72 1.69
CA ALA A 135 -14.47 -15.33 1.60
C ALA A 135 -15.60 -14.53 0.92
N GLY A 136 -15.85 -13.34 1.44
CA GLY A 136 -16.86 -12.44 0.90
C GLY A 136 -16.45 -10.99 1.08
N LEU A 137 -17.05 -10.10 0.30
CA LEU A 137 -16.86 -8.66 0.42
C LEU A 137 -18.05 -8.10 1.22
N GLU A 138 -17.79 -7.48 2.35
CA GLU A 138 -18.80 -6.90 3.23
C GLU A 138 -18.63 -5.39 3.38
N LYS A 139 -19.72 -4.71 3.73
CA LYS A 139 -19.68 -3.28 4.04
C LYS A 139 -19.45 -3.10 5.53
N ALA A 140 -18.33 -2.47 5.89
CA ALA A 140 -18.03 -2.11 7.27
C ALA A 140 -18.91 -0.97 7.78
N ALA A 141 -18.98 -0.80 9.10
CA ALA A 141 -19.76 0.25 9.75
C ALA A 141 -19.33 1.69 9.35
N ASN A 142 -18.07 1.86 8.96
CA ASN A 142 -17.50 3.13 8.47
C ASN A 142 -17.82 3.40 6.99
N GLY A 143 -18.57 2.52 6.33
CA GLY A 143 -18.95 2.62 4.92
C GLY A 143 -17.93 2.02 3.94
N ASN A 144 -16.77 1.61 4.38
CA ASN A 144 -15.76 0.93 3.57
C ASN A 144 -16.19 -0.50 3.22
N ARG A 145 -15.55 -1.07 2.21
CA ARG A 145 -15.69 -2.48 1.87
C ARG A 145 -14.52 -3.25 2.46
N GLU A 146 -14.82 -4.38 3.07
CA GLU A 146 -13.85 -5.26 3.71
C GLU A 146 -13.97 -6.66 3.14
N ILE A 147 -12.84 -7.32 2.93
CA ILE A 147 -12.81 -8.74 2.63
C ILE A 147 -12.93 -9.47 3.96
N VAL A 148 -14.01 -10.22 4.11
CA VAL A 148 -14.24 -11.02 5.30
C VAL A 148 -14.03 -12.49 4.96
N VAL A 149 -13.10 -13.12 5.65
CA VAL A 149 -12.83 -14.55 5.54
C VAL A 149 -13.42 -15.25 6.77
N ARG A 150 -14.36 -16.15 6.55
CA ARG A 150 -14.97 -16.95 7.61
C ARG A 150 -14.44 -18.37 7.53
N LEU A 151 -13.91 -18.83 8.63
CA LEU A 151 -13.43 -20.20 8.80
C LEU A 151 -14.34 -20.95 9.74
N LYS A 152 -14.67 -22.17 9.40
CA LYS A 152 -15.30 -23.14 10.29
C LYS A 152 -14.37 -24.32 10.46
N ILE A 153 -13.99 -24.60 11.69
CA ILE A 153 -13.04 -25.64 12.05
C ILE A 153 -13.79 -26.75 12.77
N HIS A 154 -13.57 -27.99 12.37
CA HIS A 154 -14.16 -29.17 13.01
C HIS A 154 -13.60 -29.34 14.42
N PRO A 155 -14.40 -29.76 15.41
CA PRO A 155 -13.91 -30.01 16.78
C PRO A 155 -12.70 -30.94 16.79
N GLY A 156 -11.66 -30.57 17.53
CA GLY A 156 -10.39 -31.29 17.60
C GLY A 156 -9.34 -30.91 16.59
N TYR A 157 -9.67 -30.05 15.61
CA TYR A 157 -8.73 -29.50 14.64
C TYR A 157 -8.42 -28.03 14.93
N HIS A 158 -7.24 -27.57 14.51
CA HIS A 158 -6.82 -26.17 14.64
C HIS A 158 -6.08 -25.71 13.41
N ILE A 159 -6.02 -24.40 13.24
CA ILE A 159 -5.17 -23.71 12.26
C ILE A 159 -4.13 -22.89 13.02
N TYR A 160 -2.95 -22.79 12.45
CA TYR A 160 -1.84 -22.08 13.06
C TYR A 160 -1.60 -20.76 12.32
N ALA A 161 -1.65 -19.64 13.04
CA ALA A 161 -1.26 -18.33 12.51
C ALA A 161 0.27 -18.17 12.48
N TYR A 162 0.96 -18.85 13.39
CA TYR A 162 2.41 -18.89 13.49
C TYR A 162 2.86 -20.29 13.92
N VAL A 163 3.96 -20.75 13.33
CA VAL A 163 4.61 -22.03 13.65
C VAL A 163 6.11 -21.77 13.71
N ALA A 164 6.79 -22.26 14.72
CA ALA A 164 8.25 -22.18 14.80
C ALA A 164 8.89 -23.09 13.73
N GLU A 165 10.07 -22.73 13.23
CA GLU A 165 10.76 -23.52 12.20
C GLU A 165 11.07 -24.98 12.61
N SER A 166 11.14 -25.24 13.91
CA SER A 166 11.38 -26.58 14.48
C SER A 166 10.13 -27.45 14.52
N ASP A 167 8.94 -26.90 14.28
CA ASP A 167 7.70 -27.61 14.41
C ASP A 167 7.29 -28.28 13.09
N PRO A 168 6.65 -29.47 13.13
CA PRO A 168 6.24 -30.20 11.93
C PRO A 168 4.98 -29.64 11.26
N PHE A 169 4.50 -28.48 11.67
CA PHE A 169 3.25 -27.89 11.20
C PHE A 169 3.48 -26.82 10.15
N VAL A 170 2.46 -26.50 9.39
CA VAL A 170 2.48 -25.45 8.36
C VAL A 170 1.65 -24.26 8.84
N THR A 171 2.25 -23.06 8.72
CA THR A 171 1.54 -21.80 9.02
C THR A 171 0.42 -21.55 8.01
N THR A 172 -0.73 -21.12 8.50
CA THR A 172 -1.82 -20.68 7.62
C THR A 172 -1.46 -19.33 6.99
N GLN A 173 -1.50 -19.26 5.67
CA GLN A 173 -1.25 -18.03 4.91
C GLN A 173 -2.51 -17.63 4.15
N VAL A 174 -2.77 -16.34 4.10
CA VAL A 174 -3.83 -15.74 3.29
C VAL A 174 -3.17 -14.81 2.28
N GLU A 175 -3.25 -15.18 1.00
CA GLU A 175 -2.79 -14.35 -0.10
C GLU A 175 -4.01 -13.63 -0.71
N LEU A 176 -3.88 -12.30 -0.92
CA LEU A 176 -4.94 -11.44 -1.44
C LEU A 176 -4.57 -10.87 -2.81
#